data_b31e63b56e32dd2195fcea014489752b
#
_entry.id   b31e63b56e32dd2195fcea014489752b
#
_cell.length_a   1.000
_cell.length_b   1.000
_cell.length_c   1.000
_cell.angle_alpha   90.00
_cell.angle_beta   90.00
_cell.angle_gamma   90.00
#
_symmetry.space_group_name_H-M   'P 1'
#
loop_
_entity.id
_entity.type
_entity.pdbx_description
1 polymer ?
#
loop_
_entity_poly.entity_id
_entity_poly.type
_entity_poly.pdbx_seq_one_letter_code
_entity_poly.pdbx_strand_id
1 'polypeptide(L)'
;YYQADVVHGGRLPVHVHFVMDEFANVALPDEFDKLLATMRSREISVSIIIQNLAQLKALFEKQWESIVGNCDEFLYLGGNEQSTHEYVSKLLGKETIDTNTYGQSKGRSGSYSTNWQLTGRELLMPDEVRMLDNQYALLFVRGERPVRDLKYDILKHPNIKLTTDGGAEPYRHGEDTHSIVSIRFDKELLKQAVEKDGQDAPKHRFILLTEEELEQKFIELEEQENAEQQKGK
;
A
#
# COMPACT_ATOMS: atom_id res chain seq x y z
N TYR A 1 -9.13 11.33 5.73
CA TYR A 1 -10.54 11.27 6.14
C TYR A 1 -11.01 12.59 6.72
N TYR A 2 -10.39 13.10 7.79
CA TYR A 2 -10.79 14.37 8.39
C TYR A 2 -10.90 15.51 7.37
N GLN A 3 -9.91 15.65 6.50
CA GLN A 3 -9.95 16.66 5.42
C GLN A 3 -11.14 16.44 4.48
N ALA A 4 -11.39 15.21 4.07
CA ALA A 4 -12.51 14.90 3.19
C ALA A 4 -13.85 15.19 3.86
N ASP A 5 -14.07 14.67 5.08
CA ASP A 5 -15.37 14.69 5.73
C ASP A 5 -15.72 16.06 6.34
N VAL A 6 -14.76 16.70 7.02
CA VAL A 6 -15.00 17.92 7.80
C VAL A 6 -14.73 19.19 6.99
N VAL A 7 -13.62 19.21 6.21
CA VAL A 7 -13.22 20.44 5.49
C VAL A 7 -13.88 20.53 4.11
N HIS A 8 -14.01 19.39 3.40
CA HIS A 8 -14.48 19.35 2.03
C HIS A 8 -15.87 18.70 1.84
N GLY A 9 -16.63 18.49 2.92
CA GLY A 9 -18.01 18.00 2.83
C GLY A 9 -18.18 16.58 2.31
N GLY A 10 -17.20 15.71 2.56
CA GLY A 10 -17.24 14.26 2.30
C GLY A 10 -16.35 13.77 1.16
N ARG A 11 -15.71 14.65 0.39
CA ARG A 11 -14.87 14.26 -0.75
C ARG A 11 -13.71 15.23 -0.95
N LEU A 12 -12.53 14.71 -1.20
CA LEU A 12 -11.36 15.55 -1.50
C LEU A 12 -11.49 16.21 -2.89
N PRO A 13 -11.04 17.45 -3.04
CA PRO A 13 -11.05 18.15 -4.35
C PRO A 13 -10.01 17.60 -5.33
N VAL A 14 -8.98 16.92 -4.80
CA VAL A 14 -7.91 16.29 -5.57
C VAL A 14 -7.78 14.85 -5.09
N HIS A 15 -7.66 13.91 -6.04
CA HIS A 15 -7.44 12.50 -5.73
C HIS A 15 -6.12 12.29 -4.99
N VAL A 16 -6.15 11.54 -3.90
CA VAL A 16 -4.98 11.18 -3.11
C VAL A 16 -4.73 9.68 -3.23
N HIS A 17 -3.58 9.30 -3.75
CA HIS A 17 -3.15 7.92 -3.87
C HIS A 17 -2.03 7.62 -2.87
N PHE A 18 -2.25 6.65 -1.98
CA PHE A 18 -1.24 6.17 -1.06
C PHE A 18 -0.52 4.96 -1.67
N VAL A 19 0.80 5.01 -1.72
CA VAL A 19 1.64 3.85 -2.05
C VAL A 19 2.27 3.37 -0.76
N MET A 20 1.78 2.23 -0.25
CA MET A 20 2.22 1.64 1.00
C MET A 20 3.19 0.50 0.72
N ASP A 21 4.45 0.84 0.54
CA ASP A 21 5.53 -0.12 0.43
C ASP A 21 5.84 -0.71 1.81
N GLU A 22 6.18 -2.00 1.87
CA GLU A 22 6.36 -2.74 3.12
C GLU A 22 5.18 -2.58 4.09
N PHE A 23 3.96 -2.69 3.58
CA PHE A 23 2.72 -2.45 4.30
C PHE A 23 2.68 -3.11 5.70
N ALA A 24 3.31 -4.26 5.87
CA ALA A 24 3.38 -4.96 7.16
C ALA A 24 4.10 -4.16 8.26
N ASN A 25 4.94 -3.20 7.89
CA ASN A 25 5.73 -2.37 8.81
C ASN A 25 5.12 -0.98 9.03
N VAL A 26 4.00 -0.67 8.37
CA VAL A 26 3.32 0.62 8.50
C VAL A 26 2.41 0.61 9.72
N ALA A 27 2.50 1.64 10.56
CA ALA A 27 1.51 1.85 11.62
C ALA A 27 0.17 2.26 11.01
N LEU A 28 -0.82 1.38 11.13
CA LEU A 28 -2.13 1.56 10.54
C LEU A 28 -3.13 2.05 11.59
N PRO A 29 -4.13 2.85 11.20
CA PRO A 29 -5.23 3.21 12.08
C PRO A 29 -6.08 1.95 12.40
N ASP A 30 -6.72 1.97 13.56
CA ASP A 30 -7.69 0.96 13.93
C ASP A 30 -8.79 0.84 12.86
N GLU A 31 -9.28 -0.39 12.62
CA GLU A 31 -10.33 -0.67 11.64
C GLU A 31 -9.97 -0.26 10.19
N PHE A 32 -8.70 -0.44 9.80
CA PHE A 32 -8.22 -0.10 8.46
C PHE A 32 -9.04 -0.73 7.33
N ASP A 33 -9.55 -1.94 7.52
CA ASP A 33 -10.44 -2.64 6.57
C ASP A 33 -11.73 -1.84 6.29
N LYS A 34 -12.31 -1.21 7.31
CA LYS A 34 -13.50 -0.34 7.16
C LYS A 34 -13.15 0.97 6.46
N LEU A 35 -11.98 1.54 6.77
CA LEU A 35 -11.49 2.72 6.05
C LEU A 35 -11.30 2.40 4.58
N LEU A 36 -10.62 1.31 4.26
CA LEU A 36 -10.37 0.88 2.87
C LEU A 36 -11.67 0.78 2.06
N ALA A 37 -12.72 0.19 2.64
CA ALA A 37 -14.02 0.04 1.99
C ALA A 37 -14.69 1.38 1.60
N THR A 38 -14.32 2.48 2.28
CA THR A 38 -14.94 3.79 2.07
C THR A 38 -14.04 4.82 1.41
N MET A 39 -12.76 4.50 1.17
CA MET A 39 -11.77 5.41 0.57
C MET A 39 -12.21 5.97 -0.78
N ARG A 40 -12.75 5.12 -1.64
CA ARG A 40 -13.18 5.48 -2.99
C ARG A 40 -14.16 6.66 -3.02
N SER A 41 -15.14 6.69 -2.11
CA SER A 41 -16.13 7.78 -2.05
C SER A 41 -15.51 9.13 -1.70
N ARG A 42 -14.31 9.12 -1.09
CA ARG A 42 -13.58 10.30 -0.62
C ARG A 42 -12.45 10.76 -1.54
N GLU A 43 -12.35 10.21 -2.75
CA GLU A 43 -11.23 10.42 -3.67
C GLU A 43 -9.89 9.98 -3.08
N ILE A 44 -9.90 8.86 -2.38
CA ILE A 44 -8.70 8.24 -1.82
C ILE A 44 -8.55 6.85 -2.41
N SER A 45 -7.35 6.50 -2.84
CA SER A 45 -6.98 5.14 -3.23
C SER A 45 -5.66 4.72 -2.57
N VAL A 46 -5.41 3.42 -2.55
CA VAL A 46 -4.22 2.86 -1.93
C VAL A 46 -3.66 1.72 -2.76
N SER A 47 -2.34 1.68 -2.92
CA SER A 47 -1.58 0.51 -3.35
C SER A 47 -0.92 -0.12 -2.13
N ILE A 48 -1.30 -1.35 -1.82
CA ILE A 48 -0.76 -2.14 -0.72
C ILE A 48 0.27 -3.10 -1.28
N ILE A 49 1.53 -2.96 -0.86
CA ILE A 49 2.64 -3.81 -1.30
C ILE A 49 3.10 -4.67 -0.13
N ILE A 50 3.03 -5.98 -0.30
CA ILE A 50 3.41 -6.98 0.70
C ILE A 50 4.33 -8.04 0.07
N GLN A 51 5.15 -8.66 0.87
CA GLN A 51 6.03 -9.74 0.39
C GLN A 51 5.27 -11.07 0.19
N ASN A 52 4.24 -11.32 1.03
CA ASN A 52 3.41 -12.51 0.96
C ASN A 52 2.09 -12.32 1.74
N LEU A 53 1.11 -13.17 1.47
CA LEU A 53 -0.19 -13.12 2.16
C LEU A 53 -0.12 -13.51 3.64
N ALA A 54 0.89 -14.27 4.06
CA ALA A 54 1.04 -14.62 5.47
C ALA A 54 1.26 -13.38 6.35
N GLN A 55 1.95 -12.36 5.85
CA GLN A 55 2.10 -11.07 6.55
C GLN A 55 0.74 -10.40 6.77
N LEU A 56 -0.09 -10.35 5.72
CA LEU A 56 -1.43 -9.75 5.82
C LEU A 56 -2.33 -10.53 6.78
N LYS A 57 -2.28 -11.87 6.75
CA LYS A 57 -3.02 -12.75 7.65
C LYS A 57 -2.57 -12.59 9.11
N ALA A 58 -1.28 -12.37 9.35
CA ALA A 58 -0.76 -12.13 10.69
C ALA A 58 -1.22 -10.78 11.28
N LEU A 59 -1.34 -9.75 10.43
CA LEU A 59 -1.80 -8.42 10.86
C LEU A 59 -3.31 -8.35 11.08
N PHE A 60 -4.09 -9.03 10.24
CA PHE A 60 -5.54 -8.86 10.16
C PHE A 60 -6.32 -10.16 10.32
N GLU A 61 -5.77 -11.18 10.93
CA GLU A 61 -6.38 -12.49 11.22
C GLU A 61 -7.64 -12.86 10.38
N LYS A 62 -8.80 -12.26 10.70
CA LYS A 62 -10.08 -12.51 10.03
C LYS A 62 -10.43 -11.50 8.96
N GLN A 63 -9.83 -10.30 8.98
CA GLN A 63 -10.17 -9.19 8.08
C GLN A 63 -9.30 -9.17 6.80
N TRP A 64 -8.26 -9.99 6.70
CA TRP A 64 -7.37 -10.00 5.53
C TRP A 64 -8.11 -10.25 4.21
N GLU A 65 -9.11 -11.13 4.21
CA GLU A 65 -9.94 -11.37 3.01
C GLU A 65 -10.76 -10.15 2.61
N SER A 66 -11.26 -9.39 3.59
CA SER A 66 -11.95 -8.12 3.35
C SER A 66 -11.02 -7.09 2.73
N ILE A 67 -9.77 -7.00 3.21
CA ILE A 67 -8.77 -6.08 2.65
C ILE A 67 -8.50 -6.41 1.19
N VAL A 68 -8.16 -7.67 0.88
CA VAL A 68 -7.93 -8.10 -0.50
C VAL A 68 -9.18 -7.93 -1.37
N GLY A 69 -10.36 -8.26 -0.83
CA GLY A 69 -11.65 -8.13 -1.52
C GLY A 69 -12.05 -6.69 -1.84
N ASN A 70 -11.53 -5.70 -1.11
CA ASN A 70 -11.74 -4.27 -1.37
C ASN A 70 -10.74 -3.70 -2.40
N CYS A 71 -9.73 -4.46 -2.79
CA CYS A 71 -8.83 -4.09 -3.88
C CYS A 71 -9.46 -4.52 -5.22
N ASP A 72 -9.50 -3.61 -6.18
CA ASP A 72 -10.03 -3.91 -7.53
C ASP A 72 -8.98 -4.63 -8.39
N GLU A 73 -7.72 -4.52 -8.03
CA GLU A 73 -6.58 -5.13 -8.71
C GLU A 73 -5.73 -5.94 -7.73
N PHE A 74 -5.27 -7.10 -8.19
CA PHE A 74 -4.29 -7.91 -7.50
C PHE A 74 -3.17 -8.29 -8.46
N LEU A 75 -1.95 -7.84 -8.16
CA LEU A 75 -0.76 -8.10 -8.97
C LEU A 75 0.16 -9.07 -8.23
N TYR A 76 0.40 -10.24 -8.83
CA TYR A 76 1.34 -11.23 -8.32
C TYR A 76 2.66 -11.17 -9.10
N LEU A 77 3.75 -10.87 -8.39
CA LEU A 77 5.08 -10.73 -8.94
C LEU A 77 6.01 -11.94 -8.65
N GLY A 78 5.47 -13.00 -8.11
CA GLY A 78 6.24 -14.15 -7.65
C GLY A 78 6.46 -14.14 -6.13
N GLY A 79 6.96 -15.23 -5.61
CA GLY A 79 7.23 -15.41 -4.18
C GLY A 79 7.48 -16.87 -3.85
N ASN A 80 7.84 -17.17 -2.59
CA ASN A 80 8.13 -18.54 -2.12
C ASN A 80 7.21 -19.00 -0.99
N GLU A 81 6.11 -18.28 -0.71
CA GLU A 81 5.22 -18.60 0.40
C GLU A 81 3.99 -19.39 -0.08
N GLN A 82 3.76 -20.55 0.54
CA GLN A 82 2.77 -21.54 0.08
C GLN A 82 1.34 -21.00 0.05
N SER A 83 0.90 -20.28 1.10
CA SER A 83 -0.50 -19.82 1.16
C SER A 83 -0.80 -18.76 0.09
N THR A 84 0.21 -18.04 -0.36
CA THR A 84 0.11 -17.13 -1.52
C THR A 84 -0.06 -17.91 -2.82
N HIS A 85 0.72 -18.98 -3.03
CA HIS A 85 0.59 -19.82 -4.23
C HIS A 85 -0.79 -20.49 -4.32
N GLU A 86 -1.29 -21.01 -3.20
CA GLU A 86 -2.63 -21.62 -3.11
C GLU A 86 -3.73 -20.58 -3.41
N TYR A 87 -3.58 -19.36 -2.91
CA TYR A 87 -4.51 -18.28 -3.15
C TYR A 87 -4.53 -17.88 -4.64
N VAL A 88 -3.36 -17.67 -5.24
CA VAL A 88 -3.21 -17.31 -6.66
C VAL A 88 -3.75 -18.41 -7.56
N SER A 89 -3.45 -19.67 -7.28
CA SER A 89 -3.98 -20.82 -8.01
C SER A 89 -5.53 -20.85 -8.00
N LYS A 90 -6.14 -20.59 -6.85
CA LYS A 90 -7.61 -20.48 -6.74
C LYS A 90 -8.19 -19.30 -7.50
N LEU A 91 -7.51 -18.15 -7.51
CA LEU A 91 -7.94 -16.98 -8.28
C LEU A 91 -7.91 -17.21 -9.79
N LEU A 92 -6.95 -17.99 -10.28
CA LEU A 92 -6.84 -18.37 -11.70
C LEU A 92 -8.03 -19.22 -12.15
N GLY A 93 -8.63 -19.97 -11.22
CA GLY A 93 -9.76 -20.84 -11.50
C GLY A 93 -9.34 -22.17 -12.12
N LYS A 94 -10.31 -22.85 -12.74
CA LYS A 94 -10.13 -24.20 -13.31
C LYS A 94 -10.41 -24.20 -14.79
N GLU A 95 -9.69 -25.08 -15.50
CA GLU A 95 -9.98 -25.45 -16.88
C GLU A 95 -10.46 -26.89 -16.94
N THR A 96 -11.20 -27.22 -17.96
CA THR A 96 -11.61 -28.60 -18.25
C THR A 96 -10.60 -29.23 -19.18
N ILE A 97 -9.99 -30.32 -18.75
CA ILE A 97 -9.06 -31.10 -19.56
C ILE A 97 -9.69 -32.42 -19.96
N ASP A 98 -9.43 -32.82 -21.17
CA ASP A 98 -9.80 -34.14 -21.69
C ASP A 98 -8.74 -35.17 -21.30
N THR A 99 -9.12 -36.11 -20.45
CA THR A 99 -8.24 -37.21 -20.05
C THR A 99 -8.64 -38.48 -20.77
N ASN A 100 -7.79 -38.97 -21.64
CA ASN A 100 -7.99 -40.22 -22.35
C ASN A 100 -7.23 -41.33 -21.64
N THR A 101 -7.96 -42.30 -21.09
CA THR A 101 -7.35 -43.50 -20.51
C THR A 101 -7.50 -44.65 -21.49
N TYR A 102 -6.36 -45.18 -21.92
CA TYR A 102 -6.31 -46.34 -22.80
C TYR A 102 -6.10 -47.63 -22.01
N GLY A 103 -7.09 -48.51 -21.99
CA GLY A 103 -6.97 -49.84 -21.43
C GLY A 103 -6.77 -50.87 -22.51
N GLN A 104 -5.64 -51.58 -22.53
CA GLN A 104 -5.39 -52.72 -23.43
C GLN A 104 -5.22 -53.98 -22.61
N SER A 105 -6.16 -54.93 -22.75
CA SER A 105 -6.02 -56.26 -22.18
C SER A 105 -5.38 -57.21 -23.22
N LYS A 106 -4.23 -57.79 -22.89
CA LYS A 106 -3.54 -58.82 -23.68
C LYS A 106 -4.00 -60.18 -23.22
N GLY A 107 -5.08 -60.72 -23.81
CA GLY A 107 -5.57 -62.05 -23.61
C GLY A 107 -6.09 -62.64 -24.94
N ARG A 108 -6.44 -63.96 -24.93
CA ARG A 108 -6.90 -64.69 -26.12
C ARG A 108 -8.19 -64.07 -26.75
N SER A 109 -8.81 -63.12 -26.04
CA SER A 109 -9.94 -62.27 -26.51
C SER A 109 -9.64 -60.82 -26.13
N GLY A 110 -8.58 -60.24 -26.70
CA GLY A 110 -8.14 -58.88 -26.38
C GLY A 110 -9.27 -57.86 -26.59
N SER A 111 -9.58 -57.06 -25.56
CA SER A 111 -10.49 -55.91 -25.67
C SER A 111 -9.70 -54.60 -25.55
N TYR A 112 -10.08 -53.65 -26.39
CA TYR A 112 -9.58 -52.31 -26.36
C TYR A 112 -10.71 -51.42 -25.86
N SER A 113 -10.48 -50.71 -24.76
CA SER A 113 -11.42 -49.71 -24.24
C SER A 113 -10.76 -48.35 -24.17
N THR A 114 -11.41 -47.36 -24.75
CA THR A 114 -11.03 -45.96 -24.63
C THR A 114 -12.07 -45.31 -23.70
N ASN A 115 -11.62 -44.80 -22.56
CA ASN A 115 -12.51 -44.06 -21.68
C ASN A 115 -12.18 -42.56 -21.75
N TRP A 116 -13.18 -41.78 -22.14
CA TRP A 116 -13.10 -40.33 -22.20
C TRP A 116 -13.61 -39.77 -20.88
N GLN A 117 -12.79 -39.04 -20.17
CA GLN A 117 -13.17 -38.41 -18.94
C GLN A 117 -12.81 -36.93 -18.99
N LEU A 118 -13.82 -36.09 -18.77
CA LEU A 118 -13.63 -34.64 -18.56
C LEU A 118 -13.32 -34.41 -17.09
N THR A 119 -12.15 -33.85 -16.80
CA THR A 119 -11.73 -33.53 -15.45
C THR A 119 -11.39 -32.06 -15.34
N GLY A 120 -11.92 -31.40 -14.29
CA GLY A 120 -11.54 -30.02 -13.97
C GLY A 120 -10.17 -29.99 -13.30
N ARG A 121 -9.22 -29.26 -13.90
CA ARG A 121 -7.88 -29.01 -13.35
C ARG A 121 -7.75 -27.52 -13.04
N GLU A 122 -7.03 -27.14 -11.99
CA GLU A 122 -6.62 -25.75 -11.77
C GLU A 122 -5.75 -25.29 -12.95
N LEU A 123 -6.00 -24.07 -13.44
CA LEU A 123 -5.29 -23.50 -14.61
C LEU A 123 -3.78 -23.48 -14.38
N LEU A 124 -3.35 -23.13 -13.16
CA LEU A 124 -2.01 -23.37 -12.62
C LEU A 124 -2.15 -23.97 -11.22
N MET A 125 -1.51 -25.12 -11.00
CA MET A 125 -1.42 -25.70 -9.66
C MET A 125 -0.52 -24.82 -8.77
N PRO A 126 -0.63 -24.90 -7.43
CA PRO A 126 0.21 -24.10 -6.52
C PRO A 126 1.72 -24.25 -6.75
N ASP A 127 2.17 -25.44 -7.10
CA ASP A 127 3.56 -25.70 -7.46
C ASP A 127 3.97 -25.06 -8.79
N GLU A 128 3.08 -25.03 -9.77
CA GLU A 128 3.29 -24.33 -11.05
C GLU A 128 3.32 -22.80 -10.85
N VAL A 129 2.48 -22.26 -9.95
CA VAL A 129 2.54 -20.84 -9.54
C VAL A 129 3.89 -20.51 -8.89
N ARG A 130 4.41 -21.40 -8.03
CA ARG A 130 5.73 -21.25 -7.42
C ARG A 130 6.85 -21.24 -8.46
N MET A 131 6.71 -22.05 -9.52
CA MET A 131 7.70 -22.19 -10.59
C MET A 131 7.51 -21.17 -11.72
N LEU A 132 6.60 -20.21 -11.57
CA LEU A 132 6.42 -19.15 -12.55
C LEU A 132 7.75 -18.44 -12.81
N ASP A 133 8.16 -18.36 -14.07
CA ASP A 133 9.38 -17.68 -14.47
C ASP A 133 9.34 -16.22 -13.99
N ASN A 134 10.43 -15.78 -13.36
CA ASN A 134 10.52 -14.47 -12.71
C ASN A 134 10.31 -13.27 -13.66
N GLN A 135 10.42 -13.47 -14.97
CA GLN A 135 10.10 -12.43 -15.95
C GLN A 135 8.61 -12.12 -16.06
N TYR A 136 7.72 -13.02 -15.60
CA TYR A 136 6.27 -12.85 -15.71
C TYR A 136 5.64 -12.35 -14.41
N ALA A 137 4.52 -11.66 -14.59
CA ALA A 137 3.58 -11.29 -13.53
C ALA A 137 2.18 -11.84 -13.87
N LEU A 138 1.35 -12.02 -12.86
CA LEU A 138 -0.06 -12.33 -13.01
C LEU A 138 -0.87 -11.15 -12.50
N LEU A 139 -1.72 -10.59 -13.36
CA LEU A 139 -2.61 -9.48 -13.03
C LEU A 139 -4.05 -9.97 -13.01
N PHE A 140 -4.74 -9.66 -11.92
CA PHE A 140 -6.16 -9.90 -11.74
C PHE A 140 -6.85 -8.56 -11.58
N VAL A 141 -7.82 -8.28 -12.44
CA VAL A 141 -8.66 -7.07 -12.40
C VAL A 141 -10.11 -7.52 -12.20
N ARG A 142 -10.82 -6.86 -11.31
CA ARG A 142 -12.23 -7.19 -11.03
C ARG A 142 -13.07 -7.11 -12.31
N GLY A 143 -13.74 -8.21 -12.65
CA GLY A 143 -14.60 -8.32 -13.84
C GLY A 143 -13.87 -8.74 -15.12
N GLU A 144 -12.55 -8.89 -15.09
CA GLU A 144 -11.75 -9.30 -16.23
C GLU A 144 -11.13 -10.69 -16.02
N ARG A 145 -10.67 -11.29 -17.12
CA ARG A 145 -9.92 -12.54 -17.05
C ARG A 145 -8.50 -12.27 -16.55
N PRO A 146 -7.92 -13.21 -15.79
CA PRO A 146 -6.52 -13.09 -15.37
C PRO A 146 -5.58 -12.95 -16.57
N VAL A 147 -4.58 -12.09 -16.44
CA VAL A 147 -3.58 -11.82 -17.47
C VAL A 147 -2.20 -12.23 -16.95
N ARG A 148 -1.46 -12.97 -17.78
CA ARG A 148 -0.03 -13.21 -17.59
C ARG A 148 0.75 -12.35 -18.58
N ASP A 149 1.60 -11.48 -18.07
CA ASP A 149 2.42 -10.59 -18.91
C ASP A 149 3.83 -10.45 -18.35
N LEU A 150 4.72 -9.89 -19.14
CA LEU A 150 6.09 -9.60 -18.74
C LEU A 150 6.12 -8.47 -17.70
N LYS A 151 6.97 -8.64 -16.70
CA LYS A 151 7.29 -7.55 -15.79
C LYS A 151 7.91 -6.39 -16.54
N TYR A 152 7.58 -5.19 -16.14
CA TYR A 152 8.20 -4.00 -16.72
C TYR A 152 9.68 -3.95 -16.39
N ASP A 153 10.50 -3.75 -17.42
CA ASP A 153 11.94 -3.54 -17.25
C ASP A 153 12.20 -2.11 -16.78
N ILE A 154 12.50 -1.95 -15.50
CA ILE A 154 12.74 -0.65 -14.87
C ILE A 154 13.86 0.14 -15.55
N LEU A 155 14.85 -0.54 -16.15
CA LEU A 155 15.95 0.11 -16.85
C LEU A 155 15.51 0.83 -18.14
N LYS A 156 14.30 0.53 -18.63
CA LYS A 156 13.68 1.25 -19.75
C LYS A 156 12.83 2.44 -19.35
N HIS A 157 12.71 2.69 -18.03
CA HIS A 157 11.90 3.81 -17.56
C HIS A 157 12.51 5.16 -18.00
N PRO A 158 11.71 6.14 -18.49
CA PRO A 158 12.24 7.43 -18.93
C PRO A 158 13.07 8.15 -17.87
N ASN A 159 12.71 8.00 -16.61
CA ASN A 159 13.38 8.65 -15.47
C ASN A 159 14.49 7.81 -14.84
N ILE A 160 14.92 6.71 -15.47
CA ILE A 160 15.98 5.84 -14.92
C ILE A 160 17.24 6.62 -14.56
N LYS A 161 17.58 7.64 -15.35
CA LYS A 161 18.75 8.50 -15.13
C LYS A 161 18.71 9.29 -13.83
N LEU A 162 17.54 9.40 -13.18
CA LEU A 162 17.35 10.07 -11.89
C LEU A 162 17.50 9.11 -10.70
N THR A 163 17.72 7.82 -10.95
CA THR A 163 17.90 6.79 -9.94
C THR A 163 19.35 6.30 -9.89
N THR A 164 19.74 5.70 -8.79
CA THR A 164 21.08 5.09 -8.62
C THR A 164 21.38 4.05 -9.70
N ASP A 165 20.37 3.24 -10.09
CA ASP A 165 20.51 2.24 -11.15
C ASP A 165 20.78 2.88 -12.52
N GLY A 166 20.33 4.11 -12.73
CA GLY A 166 20.61 4.91 -13.93
C GLY A 166 21.86 5.76 -13.83
N GLY A 167 22.63 5.65 -12.74
CA GLY A 167 23.90 6.34 -12.52
C GLY A 167 23.76 7.71 -11.85
N ALA A 168 22.60 8.04 -11.26
CA ALA A 168 22.46 9.23 -10.45
C ALA A 168 23.23 9.08 -9.12
N GLU A 169 23.78 10.18 -8.64
CA GLU A 169 24.35 10.22 -7.30
C GLU A 169 23.28 9.92 -6.25
N PRO A 170 23.58 9.12 -5.22
CA PRO A 170 22.66 8.86 -4.13
C PRO A 170 22.24 10.16 -3.46
N TYR A 171 20.95 10.30 -3.18
CA TYR A 171 20.43 11.46 -2.45
C TYR A 171 21.05 11.53 -1.05
N ARG A 172 21.67 12.69 -0.72
CA ARG A 172 22.24 12.96 0.59
C ARG A 172 21.36 13.95 1.34
N HIS A 173 20.77 13.49 2.44
CA HIS A 173 19.94 14.33 3.28
C HIS A 173 20.75 15.52 3.83
N GLY A 174 20.25 16.73 3.67
CA GLY A 174 20.81 17.96 4.24
C GLY A 174 21.88 18.65 3.39
N GLU A 175 22.31 18.08 2.26
CA GLU A 175 23.27 18.74 1.34
C GLU A 175 22.55 19.58 0.27
N ASP A 176 21.32 19.24 -0.13
CA ASP A 176 20.51 19.99 -1.08
C ASP A 176 19.74 21.12 -0.40
N THR A 177 20.36 22.28 -0.35
CA THR A 177 19.70 23.51 0.11
C THR A 177 18.60 24.01 -0.82
N HIS A 178 18.32 23.33 -1.94
CA HIS A 178 17.33 23.76 -2.94
C HIS A 178 15.96 23.07 -2.86
N SER A 179 15.82 21.96 -2.12
CA SER A 179 14.56 21.22 -2.04
C SER A 179 13.81 21.37 -0.72
N ILE A 180 14.45 21.86 0.31
CA ILE A 180 13.73 22.34 1.48
C ILE A 180 13.32 23.77 1.12
N VAL A 181 12.04 24.02 0.96
CA VAL A 181 11.49 25.34 1.12
C VAL A 181 11.86 25.77 2.54
N SER A 182 13.07 26.32 2.69
CA SER A 182 13.38 27.09 3.89
C SER A 182 12.43 28.28 3.80
N ILE A 183 11.32 28.18 4.52
CA ILE A 183 10.47 29.33 4.78
C ILE A 183 11.36 30.24 5.63
N ARG A 184 12.19 31.04 4.95
CA ARG A 184 12.83 32.19 5.60
C ARG A 184 11.69 33.15 5.86
N PHE A 185 11.17 33.11 7.04
CA PHE A 185 10.32 34.20 7.53
C PHE A 185 11.19 35.44 7.59
N ASP A 186 11.09 36.27 6.56
CA ASP A 186 11.65 37.60 6.64
C ASP A 186 10.91 38.36 7.72
N LYS A 187 11.61 38.64 8.84
CA LYS A 187 11.04 39.31 10.01
C LYS A 187 10.41 40.67 9.64
N GLU A 188 10.89 41.30 8.56
CA GLU A 188 10.33 42.58 8.09
C GLU A 188 9.02 42.37 7.32
N LEU A 189 8.91 41.32 6.50
CA LEU A 189 7.65 40.95 5.82
C LEU A 189 6.56 40.53 6.82
N LEU A 190 6.93 39.80 7.87
CA LEU A 190 6.02 39.45 8.98
C LEU A 190 5.52 40.69 9.73
N LYS A 191 6.40 41.67 10.01
CA LYS A 191 5.99 42.93 10.63
C LYS A 191 5.04 43.72 9.74
N GLN A 192 5.30 43.81 8.45
CA GLN A 192 4.43 44.52 7.48
C GLN A 192 3.08 43.81 7.29
N ALA A 193 3.03 42.47 7.36
CA ALA A 193 1.79 41.68 7.32
C ALA A 193 0.93 41.93 8.58
N VAL A 194 1.56 41.96 9.76
CA VAL A 194 0.88 42.23 11.04
C VAL A 194 0.37 43.67 11.14
N GLU A 195 1.08 44.63 10.54
CA GLU A 195 0.64 46.03 10.52
C GLU A 195 -0.51 46.30 9.51
N LYS A 196 -0.64 45.50 8.46
CA LYS A 196 -1.73 45.61 7.47
C LYS A 196 -3.05 44.99 7.92
N ASP A 197 -3.03 43.94 8.76
CA ASP A 197 -4.22 43.19 9.21
C ASP A 197 -4.81 43.69 10.53
N GLY A 198 -4.73 44.99 10.78
CA GLY A 198 -5.15 45.64 12.05
C GLY A 198 -6.63 45.57 12.43
N GLN A 199 -7.49 44.78 11.75
CA GLN A 199 -8.91 44.67 12.11
C GLN A 199 -9.54 43.27 12.17
N ASP A 200 -8.87 42.21 11.73
CA ASP A 200 -9.41 40.83 11.86
C ASP A 200 -8.28 39.83 12.16
N ALA A 201 -7.70 39.92 13.35
CA ALA A 201 -6.73 38.92 13.79
C ALA A 201 -7.45 37.64 14.24
N PRO A 202 -7.08 36.44 13.70
CA PRO A 202 -7.63 35.19 14.20
C PRO A 202 -7.29 34.99 15.69
N LYS A 203 -8.23 34.45 16.46
CA LYS A 203 -8.15 34.28 17.91
C LYS A 203 -7.02 33.38 18.42
N HIS A 204 -6.19 32.83 17.53
CA HIS A 204 -5.05 31.99 17.89
C HIS A 204 -3.76 32.63 17.35
N ARG A 205 -3.02 33.24 18.24
CA ARG A 205 -1.71 33.80 17.99
C ARG A 205 -0.67 32.70 18.15
N PHE A 206 -0.09 32.24 17.04
CA PHE A 206 1.09 31.40 17.10
C PHE A 206 2.31 32.27 17.38
N ILE A 207 2.97 32.03 18.51
CA ILE A 207 4.25 32.66 18.88
C ILE A 207 5.32 31.65 18.53
N LEU A 208 6.19 31.97 17.55
CA LEU A 208 7.39 31.19 17.28
C LEU A 208 8.40 31.51 18.37
N LEU A 209 8.70 30.53 19.20
CA LEU A 209 9.70 30.61 20.25
C LEU A 209 11.05 30.18 19.66
N THR A 210 12.12 30.80 20.10
CA THR A 210 13.48 30.29 19.86
C THR A 210 13.70 29.03 20.69
N GLU A 211 14.73 28.27 20.39
CA GLU A 211 15.04 27.02 21.12
C GLU A 211 15.26 27.27 22.61
N GLU A 212 15.93 28.38 22.95
CA GLU A 212 16.16 28.83 24.33
C GLU A 212 14.86 29.25 25.04
N GLU A 213 13.94 29.93 24.36
CA GLU A 213 12.63 30.32 24.88
C GLU A 213 11.70 29.11 25.06
N LEU A 214 11.86 28.07 24.23
CA LEU A 214 11.14 26.80 24.33
C LEU A 214 11.59 26.03 25.58
N GLU A 215 12.91 25.93 25.83
CA GLU A 215 13.45 25.30 27.03
C GLU A 215 13.00 26.01 28.30
N GLN A 216 13.06 27.35 28.32
CA GLN A 216 12.56 28.12 29.49
C GLN A 216 11.09 27.86 29.75
N LYS A 217 10.27 27.78 28.73
CA LYS A 217 8.84 27.53 28.85
C LYS A 217 8.50 26.12 29.30
N PHE A 218 9.31 25.13 28.91
CA PHE A 218 9.20 23.78 29.46
C PHE A 218 9.50 23.71 30.93
N ILE A 219 10.55 24.41 31.40
CA ILE A 219 10.89 24.48 32.80
C ILE A 219 9.77 25.16 33.62
N GLU A 220 9.20 26.26 33.12
CA GLU A 220 8.06 26.93 33.74
C GLU A 220 6.81 26.05 33.86
N LEU A 221 6.52 25.24 32.85
CA LEU A 221 5.39 24.29 32.84
C LEU A 221 5.61 23.14 33.83
N GLU A 222 6.80 22.58 33.91
CA GLU A 222 7.14 21.55 34.91
C GLU A 222 7.06 22.08 36.33
N GLU A 223 7.48 23.33 36.60
CA GLU A 223 7.34 23.96 37.90
C GLU A 223 5.87 24.21 38.28
N GLN A 224 5.03 24.58 37.31
CA GLN A 224 3.59 24.76 37.50
C GLN A 224 2.88 23.44 37.82
N GLU A 225 3.16 22.36 37.04
CA GLU A 225 2.61 21.02 37.30
C GLU A 225 3.02 20.49 38.71
N ASN A 226 4.27 20.68 39.09
CA ASN A 226 4.75 20.30 40.41
C ASN A 226 4.11 21.10 41.54
N ALA A 227 3.83 22.37 41.32
CA ALA A 227 3.14 23.25 42.30
C ALA A 227 1.64 22.90 42.44
N GLU A 228 0.98 22.46 41.35
CA GLU A 228 -0.40 22.00 41.40
C GLU A 228 -0.54 20.63 42.07
N GLN A 229 0.39 19.72 41.88
CA GLN A 229 0.42 18.42 42.58
C GLN A 229 0.68 18.52 44.07
N GLN A 230 1.35 19.60 44.53
CA GLN A 230 1.56 19.87 45.98
C GLN A 230 0.35 20.53 46.63
N LYS A 231 -0.53 21.20 45.92
CA LYS A 231 -1.77 21.82 46.45
C LYS A 231 -2.96 20.85 46.48
N GLY A 232 -2.85 19.70 45.84
CA GLY A 232 -3.91 18.67 45.83
C GLY A 232 -3.73 17.56 46.88
N LYS A 233 -2.79 17.68 47.77
CA LYS A 233 -2.59 16.84 48.96
C LYS A 233 -2.90 17.65 50.20
#